data_18020c122cf11354891ebcc0efc3c876
#
_entry.id   18020c122cf11354891ebcc0efc3c876
#
_cell.length_a   1.000
_cell.length_b   1.000
_cell.length_c   1.000
_cell.angle_alpha   90.00
_cell.angle_beta   90.00
_cell.angle_gamma   90.00
#
_symmetry.space_group_name_H-M   'P 1'
#
loop_
_entity.id
_entity.type
_entity.pdbx_description
1 polymer ?
#
loop_
_entity_poly.entity_id
_entity_poly.type
_entity_poly.pdbx_seq_one_letter_code
_entity_poly.pdbx_strand_id
1 'polypeptide(L)'
;MEQYRLDETPVVYYISGREKAEWVLFIHAAFVNHNMYRTQVDYFQDKYNILTLDLIGHGKSTKTRKDDSISNMSAWICEILKKEKIRKIHIVGISLGAVLAQDFANRYPEAVQSLACFGGYDINHFDAEMQKKNSISQMLMMLKAIFSIKWFAKSNMKISAYTLQAQRDFYEMNIQFPKKSFRYLSSLSSMVNVHQSKQRKYPL
;
A
#
# COMPACT_ATOMS: atom_id res chain seq x y z
N MET A 1 8.08 11.20 -12.59
CA MET A 1 8.57 9.88 -12.09
C MET A 1 8.81 8.93 -13.24
N GLU A 2 9.91 8.22 -13.21
CA GLU A 2 10.23 7.14 -14.14
C GLU A 2 9.53 5.84 -13.68
N GLN A 3 8.98 5.09 -14.64
CA GLN A 3 8.25 3.86 -14.37
C GLN A 3 9.10 2.63 -14.65
N TYR A 4 9.08 1.67 -13.74
CA TYR A 4 9.77 0.39 -13.84
C TYR A 4 8.83 -0.78 -13.56
N ARG A 5 9.26 -1.99 -13.94
CA ARG A 5 8.64 -3.24 -13.54
C ARG A 5 9.69 -4.11 -12.85
N LEU A 6 9.34 -4.69 -11.73
CA LEU A 6 10.18 -5.71 -11.10
C LEU A 6 10.07 -7.00 -11.92
N ASP A 7 11.23 -7.52 -12.34
CA ASP A 7 11.30 -8.68 -13.21
C ASP A 7 10.59 -9.89 -12.58
N GLU A 8 9.96 -10.70 -13.42
CA GLU A 8 9.19 -11.91 -13.04
C GLU A 8 8.03 -11.68 -12.04
N THR A 9 7.69 -10.45 -11.74
CA THR A 9 6.59 -10.09 -10.83
C THR A 9 5.54 -9.23 -11.52
N PRO A 10 4.33 -9.09 -10.95
CA PRO A 10 3.34 -8.16 -11.47
C PRO A 10 3.64 -6.70 -11.08
N VAL A 11 4.61 -6.45 -10.18
CA VAL A 11 4.79 -5.15 -9.52
C VAL A 11 5.38 -4.10 -10.45
N VAL A 12 4.68 -2.98 -10.56
CA VAL A 12 5.16 -1.76 -11.20
C VAL A 12 5.48 -0.75 -10.11
N TYR A 13 6.65 -0.13 -10.20
CA TYR A 13 7.10 0.90 -9.27
C TYR A 13 7.61 2.12 -10.02
N TYR A 14 7.73 3.23 -9.32
CA TYR A 14 8.04 4.53 -9.89
C TYR A 14 9.08 5.22 -9.02
N ILE A 15 10.03 5.88 -9.67
CA ILE A 15 11.11 6.62 -9.01
C ILE A 15 11.09 8.07 -9.45
N SER A 16 11.26 8.99 -8.49
CA SER A 16 11.54 10.40 -8.72
C SER A 16 12.81 10.79 -7.99
N GLY A 17 13.81 11.24 -8.73
CA GLY A 17 15.15 11.52 -8.21
C GLY A 17 15.98 10.26 -7.98
N ARG A 18 17.32 10.43 -7.97
CA ARG A 18 18.30 9.38 -7.62
C ARG A 18 19.55 9.97 -6.98
N GLU A 19 19.59 11.28 -6.86
CA GLU A 19 20.78 12.04 -6.46
C GLU A 19 20.78 12.46 -4.99
N LYS A 20 19.67 12.22 -4.27
CA LYS A 20 19.53 12.59 -2.86
C LYS A 20 20.10 11.49 -1.97
N ALA A 21 20.50 11.87 -0.75
CA ALA A 21 21.07 10.92 0.21
C ALA A 21 20.04 9.94 0.75
N GLU A 22 18.78 10.36 0.92
CA GLU A 22 17.73 9.59 1.59
C GLU A 22 16.57 9.27 0.64
N TRP A 23 15.89 8.16 0.94
CA TRP A 23 14.78 7.62 0.18
C TRP A 23 13.50 7.59 0.99
N VAL A 24 12.37 7.91 0.35
CA VAL A 24 11.03 7.75 0.92
C VAL A 24 10.21 6.83 0.03
N LEU A 25 9.66 5.76 0.63
CA LEU A 25 8.69 4.86 0.01
C LEU A 25 7.29 5.25 0.43
N PHE A 26 6.41 5.53 -0.54
CA PHE A 26 4.98 5.70 -0.31
C PHE A 26 4.20 4.46 -0.74
N ILE A 27 3.42 3.87 0.19
CA ILE A 27 2.59 2.68 -0.05
C ILE A 27 1.11 3.07 0.04
N HIS A 28 0.39 2.96 -1.07
CA HIS A 28 -0.98 3.44 -1.20
C HIS A 28 -2.03 2.55 -0.49
N ALA A 29 -3.24 3.11 -0.28
CA ALA A 29 -4.38 2.39 0.29
C ALA A 29 -5.01 1.39 -0.70
N ALA A 30 -5.93 0.55 -0.23
CA ALA A 30 -6.74 -0.30 -1.10
C ALA A 30 -7.57 0.53 -2.10
N PHE A 31 -7.85 -0.05 -3.27
CA PHE A 31 -8.69 0.51 -4.34
C PHE A 31 -8.15 1.75 -5.06
N VAL A 32 -6.95 2.21 -4.74
CA VAL A 32 -6.27 3.32 -5.41
C VAL A 32 -4.96 2.85 -6.04
N ASN A 33 -4.07 3.75 -6.42
CA ASN A 33 -2.77 3.45 -7.00
C ASN A 33 -1.73 4.50 -6.56
N HIS A 34 -0.51 4.42 -7.07
CA HIS A 34 0.59 5.33 -6.71
C HIS A 34 0.25 6.82 -6.85
N ASN A 35 -0.68 7.21 -7.74
CA ASN A 35 -1.10 8.61 -7.93
C ASN A 35 -1.78 9.21 -6.70
N MET A 36 -2.19 8.38 -5.72
CA MET A 36 -2.67 8.86 -4.43
C MET A 36 -1.69 9.83 -3.75
N TYR A 37 -0.40 9.63 -4.01
CA TYR A 37 0.69 10.42 -3.42
C TYR A 37 1.27 11.50 -4.34
N ARG A 38 0.59 11.84 -5.45
CA ARG A 38 1.11 12.82 -6.42
C ARG A 38 1.57 14.12 -5.75
N THR A 39 0.74 14.69 -4.90
CA THR A 39 1.06 15.94 -4.20
C THR A 39 2.25 15.79 -3.23
N GLN A 40 2.33 14.65 -2.54
CA GLN A 40 3.45 14.36 -1.64
C GLN A 40 4.75 14.15 -2.43
N VAL A 41 4.68 13.45 -3.56
CA VAL A 41 5.82 13.29 -4.45
C VAL A 41 6.32 14.65 -4.92
N ASP A 42 5.43 15.51 -5.42
CA ASP A 42 5.78 16.85 -5.89
C ASP A 42 6.44 17.70 -4.78
N TYR A 43 5.98 17.56 -3.54
CA TYR A 43 6.53 18.31 -2.39
C TYR A 43 7.88 17.75 -1.91
N PHE A 44 8.04 16.42 -1.86
CA PHE A 44 9.22 15.81 -1.23
C PHE A 44 10.37 15.53 -2.21
N GLN A 45 10.14 15.46 -3.53
CA GLN A 45 11.15 15.08 -4.51
C GLN A 45 12.37 16.02 -4.58
N ASP A 46 12.24 17.26 -4.11
CA ASP A 46 13.37 18.20 -4.04
C ASP A 46 14.36 17.86 -2.92
N LYS A 47 13.90 17.12 -1.90
CA LYS A 47 14.69 16.78 -0.69
C LYS A 47 15.07 15.30 -0.63
N TYR A 48 14.23 14.42 -1.15
CA TYR A 48 14.36 12.98 -1.06
C TYR A 48 14.29 12.33 -2.44
N ASN A 49 14.92 11.17 -2.60
CA ASN A 49 14.55 10.27 -3.67
C ASN A 49 13.23 9.60 -3.30
N ILE A 50 12.30 9.54 -4.23
CA ILE A 50 10.97 9.00 -3.97
C ILE A 50 10.78 7.67 -4.70
N LEU A 51 10.34 6.67 -3.97
CA LEU A 51 9.87 5.39 -4.48
C LEU A 51 8.37 5.28 -4.20
N THR A 52 7.58 5.00 -5.23
CA THR A 52 6.18 4.61 -5.09
C THR A 52 5.95 3.33 -5.88
N LEU A 53 4.89 2.60 -5.58
CA LEU A 53 4.57 1.38 -6.32
C LEU A 53 3.05 1.18 -6.42
N ASP A 54 2.63 0.40 -7.40
CA ASP A 54 1.27 -0.12 -7.43
C ASP A 54 1.24 -1.48 -6.74
N LEU A 55 0.41 -1.63 -5.71
CA LEU A 55 0.22 -2.91 -5.04
C LEU A 55 -0.35 -3.95 -6.00
N ILE A 56 -0.09 -5.23 -5.72
CA ILE A 56 -0.64 -6.32 -6.52
C ILE A 56 -2.15 -6.15 -6.76
N GLY A 57 -2.55 -6.26 -8.02
CA GLY A 57 -3.93 -6.08 -8.46
C GLY A 57 -4.37 -4.63 -8.58
N HIS A 58 -3.53 -3.65 -8.25
CA HIS A 58 -3.83 -2.22 -8.32
C HIS A 58 -3.07 -1.55 -9.47
N GLY A 59 -3.56 -0.40 -9.94
CA GLY A 59 -2.90 0.42 -10.94
C GLY A 59 -2.41 -0.38 -12.15
N LYS A 60 -1.10 -0.35 -12.41
CA LYS A 60 -0.46 -1.11 -13.49
C LYS A 60 0.07 -2.49 -13.06
N SER A 61 -0.02 -2.86 -11.77
CA SER A 61 0.39 -4.16 -11.21
C SER A 61 -0.71 -5.23 -11.36
N THR A 62 -1.30 -5.36 -12.55
CA THR A 62 -2.47 -6.23 -12.83
C THR A 62 -2.14 -7.50 -13.64
N LYS A 63 -0.90 -7.65 -14.14
CA LYS A 63 -0.46 -8.86 -14.85
C LYS A 63 0.02 -9.92 -13.86
N THR A 64 -0.92 -10.51 -13.12
CA THR A 64 -0.67 -11.40 -11.99
C THR A 64 -0.71 -12.86 -12.40
N ARG A 65 0.05 -13.70 -11.69
CA ARG A 65 0.04 -15.16 -11.76
C ARG A 65 -0.94 -15.75 -10.73
N LYS A 66 -1.23 -17.06 -10.81
CA LYS A 66 -2.17 -17.74 -9.91
C LYS A 66 -1.74 -17.67 -8.44
N ASP A 67 -0.45 -17.83 -8.19
CA ASP A 67 0.13 -17.91 -6.85
C ASP A 67 0.55 -16.55 -6.28
N ASP A 68 0.38 -15.46 -7.04
CA ASP A 68 0.65 -14.13 -6.55
C ASP A 68 -0.38 -13.71 -5.49
N SER A 69 0.08 -13.16 -4.39
CA SER A 69 -0.75 -12.70 -3.27
C SER A 69 -0.24 -11.39 -2.66
N ILE A 70 -1.05 -10.77 -1.81
CA ILE A 70 -0.65 -9.55 -1.09
C ILE A 70 0.53 -9.82 -0.14
N SER A 71 0.68 -11.04 0.37
CA SER A 71 1.79 -11.44 1.25
C SER A 71 3.16 -11.50 0.57
N ASN A 72 3.20 -11.51 -0.77
CA ASN A 72 4.45 -11.40 -1.52
C ASN A 72 5.01 -9.96 -1.55
N MET A 73 4.17 -8.95 -1.26
CA MET A 73 4.54 -7.55 -1.46
C MET A 73 5.79 -7.14 -0.68
N SER A 74 5.94 -7.56 0.58
CA SER A 74 7.12 -7.22 1.38
C SER A 74 8.41 -7.79 0.79
N ALA A 75 8.38 -9.02 0.26
CA ALA A 75 9.52 -9.61 -0.42
C ALA A 75 9.84 -8.84 -1.71
N TRP A 76 8.85 -8.51 -2.51
CA TRP A 76 9.04 -7.74 -3.75
C TRP A 76 9.54 -6.31 -3.48
N ILE A 77 9.08 -5.66 -2.41
CA ILE A 77 9.65 -4.37 -1.97
C ILE A 77 11.13 -4.54 -1.63
N CYS A 78 11.51 -5.59 -0.90
CA CYS A 78 12.91 -5.87 -0.60
C CYS A 78 13.74 -6.08 -1.88
N GLU A 79 13.22 -6.79 -2.88
CA GLU A 79 13.88 -6.98 -4.17
C GLU A 79 14.04 -5.66 -4.94
N ILE A 80 13.02 -4.77 -4.92
CA ILE A 80 13.13 -3.43 -5.50
C ILE A 80 14.27 -2.66 -4.82
N LEU A 81 14.33 -2.65 -3.48
CA LEU A 81 15.40 -1.96 -2.75
C LEU A 81 16.79 -2.48 -3.14
N LYS A 82 16.95 -3.80 -3.26
CA LYS A 82 18.22 -4.41 -3.73
C LYS A 82 18.56 -4.00 -5.15
N LYS A 83 17.60 -4.08 -6.09
CA LYS A 83 17.77 -3.70 -7.50
C LYS A 83 18.18 -2.24 -7.65
N GLU A 84 17.57 -1.35 -6.88
CA GLU A 84 17.85 0.08 -6.89
C GLU A 84 19.01 0.49 -5.95
N LYS A 85 19.68 -0.49 -5.31
CA LYS A 85 20.80 -0.28 -4.36
C LYS A 85 20.44 0.63 -3.19
N ILE A 86 19.18 0.58 -2.73
CA ILE A 86 18.67 1.33 -1.59
C ILE A 86 18.94 0.53 -0.32
N ARG A 87 19.80 1.03 0.54
CA ARG A 87 20.19 0.35 1.77
C ARG A 87 19.15 0.52 2.87
N LYS A 88 18.63 1.75 3.05
CA LYS A 88 17.61 2.09 4.04
C LYS A 88 16.62 3.06 3.43
N ILE A 89 15.37 3.00 3.91
CA ILE A 89 14.28 3.79 3.38
C ILE A 89 13.31 4.24 4.47
N HIS A 90 12.85 5.47 4.41
CA HIS A 90 11.69 5.95 5.16
C HIS A 90 10.43 5.41 4.50
N ILE A 91 9.47 4.90 5.28
CA ILE A 91 8.25 4.30 4.74
C ILE A 91 7.04 5.05 5.25
N VAL A 92 6.17 5.43 4.32
CA VAL A 92 4.87 6.05 4.59
C VAL A 92 3.78 5.18 4.00
N GLY A 93 2.89 4.67 4.84
CA GLY A 93 1.77 3.84 4.41
C GLY A 93 0.43 4.35 4.91
N ILE A 94 -0.61 4.23 4.07
CA ILE A 94 -1.99 4.59 4.44
C ILE A 94 -2.89 3.35 4.30
N SER A 95 -3.71 3.07 5.35
CA SER A 95 -4.68 1.96 5.37
C SER A 95 -4.02 0.62 5.04
N LEU A 96 -4.34 -0.03 3.92
CA LEU A 96 -3.66 -1.25 3.44
C LEU A 96 -2.14 -1.05 3.34
N GLY A 97 -1.70 0.12 2.86
CA GLY A 97 -0.29 0.47 2.80
C GLY A 97 0.38 0.55 4.17
N ALA A 98 -0.35 0.99 5.20
CA ALA A 98 0.15 1.01 6.58
C ALA A 98 0.32 -0.41 7.15
N VAL A 99 -0.57 -1.33 6.82
CA VAL A 99 -0.45 -2.75 7.20
C VAL A 99 0.75 -3.40 6.53
N LEU A 100 0.94 -3.15 5.23
CA LEU A 100 2.09 -3.65 4.47
C LEU A 100 3.41 -3.05 4.94
N ALA A 101 3.43 -1.76 5.29
CA ALA A 101 4.59 -1.09 5.82
C ALA A 101 5.07 -1.73 7.15
N GLN A 102 4.12 -2.11 8.02
CA GLN A 102 4.42 -2.84 9.26
C GLN A 102 4.88 -4.28 8.99
N ASP A 103 4.25 -4.99 8.04
CA ASP A 103 4.70 -6.33 7.62
C ASP A 103 6.13 -6.27 7.08
N PHE A 104 6.44 -5.30 6.22
CA PHE A 104 7.78 -5.09 5.71
C PHE A 104 8.78 -4.78 6.83
N ALA A 105 8.45 -3.87 7.74
CA ALA A 105 9.33 -3.49 8.85
C ALA A 105 9.59 -4.66 9.82
N ASN A 106 8.61 -5.53 10.04
CA ASN A 106 8.80 -6.75 10.83
C ASN A 106 9.69 -7.80 10.15
N ARG A 107 9.67 -7.86 8.81
CA ARG A 107 10.46 -8.84 8.03
C ARG A 107 11.88 -8.34 7.74
N TYR A 108 12.04 -7.05 7.50
CA TYR A 108 13.27 -6.41 7.05
C TYR A 108 13.61 -5.14 7.86
N PRO A 109 13.72 -5.26 9.21
CA PRO A 109 13.93 -4.09 10.08
C PRO A 109 15.20 -3.31 9.75
N GLU A 110 16.22 -4.00 9.23
CA GLU A 110 17.50 -3.40 8.82
C GLU A 110 17.39 -2.44 7.63
N ALA A 111 16.35 -2.64 6.79
CA ALA A 111 16.10 -1.80 5.62
C ALA A 111 15.25 -0.56 5.94
N VAL A 112 14.70 -0.46 7.16
CA VAL A 112 13.81 0.63 7.57
C VAL A 112 14.59 1.72 8.29
N GLN A 113 14.47 2.96 7.79
CA GLN A 113 15.02 4.15 8.46
C GLN A 113 13.99 4.75 9.42
N SER A 114 12.75 4.87 8.99
CA SER A 114 11.61 5.26 9.81
C SER A 114 10.30 4.75 9.21
N LEU A 115 9.24 4.72 10.00
CA LEU A 115 7.93 4.22 9.62
C LEU A 115 6.84 5.19 10.05
N ALA A 116 6.00 5.64 9.11
CA ALA A 116 4.81 6.44 9.35
C ALA A 116 3.57 5.70 8.82
N CYS A 117 2.65 5.35 9.70
CA CYS A 117 1.43 4.61 9.40
C CYS A 117 0.19 5.45 9.67
N PHE A 118 -0.66 5.64 8.66
CA PHE A 118 -1.88 6.42 8.76
C PHE A 118 -3.11 5.54 8.49
N GLY A 119 -4.11 5.62 9.35
CA GLY A 119 -5.39 4.92 9.16
C GLY A 119 -5.28 3.40 9.07
N GLY A 120 -4.20 2.83 9.59
CA GLY A 120 -3.99 1.41 9.77
C GLY A 120 -4.22 0.99 11.23
N TYR A 121 -4.09 -0.30 11.50
CA TYR A 121 -4.09 -0.87 12.86
C TYR A 121 -2.74 -1.51 13.15
N ASP A 122 -2.43 -1.72 14.43
CA ASP A 122 -1.22 -2.42 14.84
C ASP A 122 -1.35 -3.93 14.54
N ILE A 123 -0.54 -4.44 13.62
CA ILE A 123 -0.59 -5.86 13.22
C ILE A 123 0.00 -6.81 14.28
N ASN A 124 0.75 -6.30 15.23
CA ASN A 124 1.34 -7.08 16.32
C ASN A 124 0.41 -7.19 17.54
N HIS A 125 -0.46 -6.20 17.74
CA HIS A 125 -1.40 -6.14 18.88
C HIS A 125 -2.82 -5.90 18.38
N PHE A 126 -3.38 -6.91 17.74
CA PHE A 126 -4.70 -6.83 17.15
C PHE A 126 -5.75 -7.40 18.10
N ASP A 127 -6.57 -6.54 18.67
CA ASP A 127 -7.65 -6.90 19.60
C ASP A 127 -8.80 -7.61 18.88
N ALA A 128 -9.30 -8.69 19.44
CA ALA A 128 -10.37 -9.50 18.88
C ALA A 128 -11.70 -8.73 18.72
N GLU A 129 -12.04 -7.83 19.65
CA GLU A 129 -13.24 -6.96 19.52
C GLU A 129 -13.09 -5.96 18.39
N MET A 130 -11.93 -5.31 18.28
CA MET A 130 -11.60 -4.40 17.20
C MET A 130 -11.58 -5.14 15.85
N GLN A 131 -11.11 -6.39 15.83
CA GLN A 131 -11.13 -7.26 14.66
C GLN A 131 -12.55 -7.50 14.16
N LYS A 132 -13.48 -7.86 15.05
CA LYS A 132 -14.88 -8.13 14.70
C LYS A 132 -15.57 -6.89 14.12
N LYS A 133 -15.36 -5.74 14.76
CA LYS A 133 -15.93 -4.45 14.34
C LYS A 133 -15.38 -3.99 12.99
N ASN A 134 -14.07 -4.09 12.79
CA ASN A 134 -13.40 -3.74 11.54
C ASN A 134 -13.73 -4.72 10.41
N SER A 135 -13.87 -6.01 10.69
CA SER A 135 -14.23 -7.04 9.69
C SER A 135 -15.61 -6.79 9.08
N ILE A 136 -16.60 -6.40 9.89
CA ILE A 136 -17.94 -6.07 9.40
C ILE A 136 -17.90 -4.84 8.49
N SER A 137 -17.20 -3.78 8.92
CA SER A 137 -17.06 -2.55 8.13
C SER A 137 -16.33 -2.82 6.81
N GLN A 138 -15.24 -3.58 6.85
CA GLN A 138 -14.47 -3.98 5.66
C GLN A 138 -15.30 -4.86 4.72
N MET A 139 -16.06 -5.81 5.27
CA MET A 139 -16.95 -6.68 4.50
C MET A 139 -18.04 -5.86 3.79
N LEU A 140 -18.68 -4.92 4.48
CA LEU A 140 -19.68 -4.03 3.88
C LEU A 140 -19.08 -3.15 2.78
N MET A 141 -17.87 -2.65 3.00
CA MET A 141 -17.13 -1.87 2.01
C MET A 141 -16.80 -2.74 0.78
N MET A 142 -16.33 -3.96 0.97
CA MET A 142 -16.05 -4.89 -0.12
C MET A 142 -17.32 -5.29 -0.88
N LEU A 143 -18.43 -5.56 -0.20
CA LEU A 143 -19.71 -5.86 -0.84
C LEU A 143 -20.17 -4.70 -1.71
N LYS A 144 -20.11 -3.45 -1.23
CA LYS A 144 -20.43 -2.27 -2.06
C LYS A 144 -19.60 -2.21 -3.33
N ALA A 145 -18.30 -2.46 -3.23
CA ALA A 145 -17.39 -2.40 -4.36
C ALA A 145 -17.62 -3.57 -5.36
N ILE A 146 -17.99 -4.76 -4.87
CA ILE A 146 -18.35 -5.92 -5.71
C ILE A 146 -19.64 -5.65 -6.48
N PHE A 147 -20.68 -5.12 -5.82
CA PHE A 147 -21.96 -4.83 -6.47
C PHE A 147 -21.82 -3.68 -7.47
N SER A 148 -21.22 -2.56 -7.05
CA SER A 148 -21.01 -1.40 -7.92
C SER A 148 -19.79 -0.61 -7.52
N ILE A 149 -18.74 -0.74 -8.29
CA ILE A 149 -17.51 0.04 -8.07
C ILE A 149 -17.77 1.56 -8.14
N LYS A 150 -18.70 2.01 -8.99
CA LYS A 150 -19.08 3.43 -9.08
C LYS A 150 -19.79 3.92 -7.81
N TRP A 151 -20.69 3.12 -7.25
CA TRP A 151 -21.36 3.46 -5.99
C TRP A 151 -20.37 3.49 -4.82
N PHE A 152 -19.50 2.48 -4.73
CA PHE A 152 -18.40 2.46 -3.78
C PHE A 152 -17.53 3.71 -3.92
N ALA A 153 -17.04 4.02 -5.11
CA ALA A 153 -16.18 5.17 -5.38
C ALA A 153 -16.84 6.50 -4.97
N LYS A 154 -18.13 6.68 -5.31
CA LYS A 154 -18.89 7.89 -4.95
C LYS A 154 -19.09 8.06 -3.44
N SER A 155 -19.29 6.96 -2.71
CA SER A 155 -19.40 7.02 -1.25
C SER A 155 -18.03 7.18 -0.58
N ASN A 156 -17.00 6.52 -1.11
CA ASN A 156 -15.66 6.49 -0.53
C ASN A 156 -14.90 7.81 -0.70
N MET A 157 -15.03 8.49 -1.85
CA MET A 157 -14.31 9.74 -2.11
C MET A 157 -14.56 10.81 -1.05
N LYS A 158 -15.82 10.89 -0.52
CA LYS A 158 -16.20 11.91 0.46
C LYS A 158 -15.57 11.72 1.83
N ILE A 159 -15.31 10.48 2.21
CA ILE A 159 -14.69 10.14 3.51
C ILE A 159 -13.16 10.02 3.41
N SER A 160 -12.63 9.87 2.21
CA SER A 160 -11.20 9.65 1.98
C SER A 160 -10.42 10.91 1.63
N ALA A 161 -11.11 11.99 1.22
CA ALA A 161 -10.44 13.21 0.80
C ALA A 161 -11.25 14.47 1.17
N TYR A 162 -10.52 15.52 1.57
CA TYR A 162 -11.14 16.78 2.03
C TYR A 162 -11.46 17.74 0.88
N THR A 163 -10.53 17.94 -0.06
CA THR A 163 -10.74 18.88 -1.18
C THR A 163 -11.52 18.23 -2.33
N LEU A 164 -12.28 19.02 -3.06
CA LEU A 164 -13.04 18.53 -4.23
C LEU A 164 -12.12 17.90 -5.29
N GLN A 165 -10.93 18.46 -5.50
CA GLN A 165 -9.97 17.89 -6.44
C GLN A 165 -9.49 16.50 -5.98
N ALA A 166 -9.07 16.37 -4.71
CA ALA A 166 -8.66 15.09 -4.15
C ALA A 166 -9.79 14.06 -4.15
N GLN A 167 -11.04 14.48 -3.92
CA GLN A 167 -12.21 13.61 -4.03
C GLN A 167 -12.39 13.07 -5.45
N ARG A 168 -12.25 13.92 -6.48
CA ARG A 168 -12.31 13.52 -7.88
C ARG A 168 -11.19 12.54 -8.24
N ASP A 169 -9.96 12.86 -7.85
CA ASP A 169 -8.80 12.01 -8.10
C ASP A 169 -9.00 10.62 -7.44
N PHE A 170 -9.54 10.59 -6.22
CA PHE A 170 -9.84 9.36 -5.49
C PHE A 170 -10.95 8.55 -6.18
N TYR A 171 -12.00 9.22 -6.65
CA TYR A 171 -13.07 8.59 -7.43
C TYR A 171 -12.54 7.93 -8.70
N GLU A 172 -11.75 8.65 -9.49
CA GLU A 172 -11.17 8.14 -10.74
C GLU A 172 -10.26 6.92 -10.50
N MET A 173 -9.43 6.94 -9.46
CA MET A 173 -8.63 5.78 -9.10
C MET A 173 -9.49 4.57 -8.70
N ASN A 174 -10.56 4.79 -7.91
CA ASN A 174 -11.43 3.72 -7.45
C ASN A 174 -12.20 3.06 -8.59
N ILE A 175 -12.75 3.81 -9.56
CA ILE A 175 -13.50 3.23 -10.68
C ILE A 175 -12.62 2.42 -11.63
N GLN A 176 -11.32 2.68 -11.64
CA GLN A 176 -10.34 1.92 -12.42
C GLN A 176 -9.90 0.61 -11.75
N PHE A 177 -10.28 0.38 -10.48
CA PHE A 177 -9.89 -0.83 -9.76
C PHE A 177 -10.53 -2.08 -10.38
N PRO A 178 -9.73 -3.08 -10.82
CA PRO A 178 -10.25 -4.25 -11.51
C PRO A 178 -10.97 -5.18 -10.54
N LYS A 179 -12.21 -5.58 -10.85
CA LYS A 179 -12.99 -6.51 -10.00
C LYS A 179 -12.23 -7.82 -9.67
N LYS A 180 -11.49 -8.38 -10.64
CA LYS A 180 -10.66 -9.58 -10.43
C LYS A 180 -9.61 -9.43 -9.31
N SER A 181 -9.27 -8.20 -8.96
CA SER A 181 -8.24 -7.90 -7.95
C SER A 181 -8.74 -8.01 -6.50
N PHE A 182 -10.05 -8.16 -6.27
CA PHE A 182 -10.60 -8.41 -4.92
C PHE A 182 -9.97 -9.63 -4.24
N ARG A 183 -9.59 -10.65 -5.01
CA ARG A 183 -8.93 -11.86 -4.50
C ARG A 183 -7.66 -11.58 -3.71
N TYR A 184 -6.93 -10.49 -4.04
CA TYR A 184 -5.70 -10.14 -3.32
C TYR A 184 -5.98 -9.50 -1.96
N LEU A 185 -7.11 -8.80 -1.83
CA LEU A 185 -7.54 -8.21 -0.56
C LEU A 185 -8.04 -9.28 0.42
N SER A 186 -8.62 -10.38 -0.08
CA SER A 186 -9.09 -11.48 0.78
C SER A 186 -7.96 -12.23 1.51
N SER A 187 -6.73 -12.19 0.98
CA SER A 187 -5.56 -12.83 1.61
C SER A 187 -4.86 -11.95 2.67
N LEU A 188 -5.37 -10.74 2.93
CA LEU A 188 -4.76 -9.81 3.88
C LEU A 188 -4.74 -10.36 5.31
N SER A 189 -5.81 -11.02 5.74
CA SER A 189 -5.91 -11.60 7.08
C SER A 189 -4.83 -12.64 7.35
N SER A 190 -4.51 -13.50 6.38
CA SER A 190 -3.45 -14.50 6.54
C SER A 190 -2.07 -13.87 6.70
N MET A 191 -1.80 -12.76 6.00
CA MET A 191 -0.57 -12.00 6.14
C MET A 191 -0.44 -11.38 7.55
N VAL A 192 -1.53 -10.82 8.07
CA VAL A 192 -1.55 -10.16 9.39
C VAL A 192 -1.41 -11.19 10.52
N ASN A 193 -2.07 -12.32 10.42
CA ASN A 193 -2.06 -13.38 11.45
C ASN A 193 -0.64 -13.90 11.77
N VAL A 194 0.30 -13.79 10.83
CA VAL A 194 1.72 -14.16 11.05
C VAL A 194 2.39 -13.31 12.12
N HIS A 195 1.93 -12.07 12.32
CA HIS A 195 2.52 -11.09 13.25
C HIS A 195 1.77 -10.99 14.59
N GLN A 196 0.59 -11.56 14.69
CA GLN A 196 -0.20 -11.49 15.94
C GLN A 196 0.56 -12.07 17.12
N SER A 197 0.52 -11.36 18.25
CA SER A 197 1.18 -11.74 19.50
C SER A 197 2.71 -11.89 19.42
N LYS A 198 3.33 -11.40 18.36
CA LYS A 198 4.79 -11.36 18.22
C LYS A 198 5.34 -10.00 18.63
N GLN A 199 6.50 -10.03 19.26
CA GLN A 199 7.22 -8.80 19.55
C GLN A 199 7.56 -8.06 18.25
N ARG A 200 7.29 -6.76 18.23
CA ARG A 200 7.62 -5.87 17.12
C ARG A 200 9.14 -5.78 16.98
N LYS A 201 9.64 -5.86 15.73
CA LYS A 201 11.08 -5.84 15.44
C LYS A 201 11.62 -4.45 15.07
N TYR A 202 10.75 -3.46 14.98
CA TYR A 202 11.10 -2.07 14.71
C TYR A 202 10.66 -1.16 15.86
N PRO A 203 11.35 -0.03 16.12
CA PRO A 203 10.94 0.92 17.16
C PRO A 203 9.63 1.63 16.79
N LEU A 204 8.91 2.08 17.82
CA LEU A 204 7.74 2.96 17.65
C LEU A 204 8.19 4.39 17.39
#